data_eb7522a6a942b77aef4530dc4ab7734e
#
_entry.id   eb7522a6a942b77aef4530dc4ab7734e
#
_cell.length_a   1.000
_cell.length_b   1.000
_cell.length_c   1.000
_cell.angle_alpha   90.00
_cell.angle_beta   90.00
_cell.angle_gamma   90.00
#
_symmetry.space_group_name_H-M   'P 1'
#
loop_
_entity.id
_entity.type
_entity.pdbx_description
1 polymer ?
#
loop_
_entity_poly.entity_id
_entity_poly.type
_entity_poly.pdbx_seq_one_letter_code
_entity_poly.pdbx_strand_id
1 'polypeptide(L)'
;GELDASDNMHMQCLWFPFNKVLEHELNQVQSNWNTHYIRKSRYQTMAGIPSKLYFLPEEVGSEDYKKQFNPADVREAEHEVHSAATDDSNDEENETSNDQQYFDYTLQALGIDHPTSWRHRLYVFQTLLSFATQ
;
A
#
# COMPACT_ATOMS: atom_id res chain seq x y z
N GLY A 1 -8.98 25.52 8.24
CA GLY A 1 -8.44 25.55 6.87
C GLY A 1 -9.13 24.48 6.06
N GLU A 2 -9.38 24.76 4.80
CA GLU A 2 -9.84 23.76 3.85
C GLU A 2 -8.63 23.03 3.26
N LEU A 3 -8.78 21.74 2.98
CA LEU A 3 -7.76 20.95 2.29
C LEU A 3 -7.65 21.42 0.83
N ASP A 4 -6.49 21.86 0.43
CA ASP A 4 -6.16 22.09 -0.97
C ASP A 4 -5.47 20.86 -1.56
N ALA A 5 -6.18 20.14 -2.43
CA ALA A 5 -5.65 18.93 -3.06
C ALA A 5 -4.57 19.21 -4.13
N SER A 6 -4.35 20.45 -4.51
CA SER A 6 -3.26 20.86 -5.41
C SER A 6 -1.96 21.16 -4.65
N ASP A 7 -2.03 21.32 -3.34
CA ASP A 7 -0.89 21.57 -2.48
C ASP A 7 -0.31 20.26 -1.97
N ASN A 8 0.95 19.98 -2.31
CA ASN A 8 1.63 18.75 -1.93
C ASN A 8 1.73 18.60 -0.39
N MET A 9 2.03 19.67 0.34
CA MET A 9 2.14 19.63 1.79
C MET A 9 0.79 19.29 2.44
N HIS A 10 -0.32 19.84 1.94
CA HIS A 10 -1.66 19.50 2.40
C HIS A 10 -1.99 18.02 2.18
N MET A 11 -1.58 17.46 1.03
CA MET A 11 -1.74 16.04 0.73
C MET A 11 -0.87 15.16 1.61
N GLN A 12 0.35 15.56 1.91
CA GLN A 12 1.22 14.84 2.85
C GLN A 12 0.66 14.89 4.29
N CYS A 13 0.12 16.01 4.74
CA CYS A 13 -0.58 16.10 6.03
C CYS A 13 -1.75 15.13 6.13
N LEU A 14 -2.47 14.88 5.03
CA LEU A 14 -3.55 13.90 4.96
C LEU A 14 -2.99 12.47 4.93
N TRP A 15 -1.99 12.22 4.08
CA TRP A 15 -1.44 10.90 3.87
C TRP A 15 -0.77 10.33 5.13
N PHE A 16 0.02 11.13 5.82
CA PHE A 16 0.79 10.70 6.98
C PHE A 16 -0.02 9.98 8.06
N PRO A 17 -1.12 10.52 8.61
CA PRO A 17 -1.91 9.84 9.63
C PRO A 17 -2.79 8.70 9.09
N PHE A 18 -3.13 8.68 7.79
CA PHE A 18 -4.11 7.75 7.24
C PHE A 18 -3.49 6.58 6.47
N ASN A 19 -2.24 6.66 5.98
CA ASN A 19 -1.61 5.61 5.18
C ASN A 19 -1.63 4.24 5.88
N LYS A 20 -1.32 4.19 7.17
CA LYS A 20 -1.32 2.94 7.96
C LYS A 20 -2.70 2.30 8.09
N VAL A 21 -3.76 3.12 8.11
CA VAL A 21 -5.14 2.58 8.11
C VAL A 21 -5.46 1.99 6.75
N LEU A 22 -5.16 2.74 5.69
CA LEU A 22 -5.44 2.29 4.33
C LEU A 22 -4.68 0.99 4.03
N GLU A 23 -3.42 0.91 4.41
CA GLU A 23 -2.62 -0.31 4.29
C GLU A 23 -3.27 -1.50 5.02
N HIS A 24 -3.68 -1.29 6.28
CA HIS A 24 -4.34 -2.32 7.07
C HIS A 24 -5.66 -2.78 6.46
N GLU A 25 -6.53 -1.84 6.05
CA GLU A 25 -7.81 -2.14 5.42
C GLU A 25 -7.63 -2.87 4.08
N LEU A 26 -6.67 -2.44 3.25
CA LEU A 26 -6.36 -3.10 2.00
C LEU A 26 -5.83 -4.52 2.22
N ASN A 27 -4.98 -4.73 3.22
CA ASN A 27 -4.49 -6.05 3.59
C ASN A 27 -5.62 -6.97 4.10
N GLN A 28 -6.61 -6.44 4.82
CA GLN A 28 -7.80 -7.18 5.20
C GLN A 28 -8.65 -7.56 4.00
N VAL A 29 -8.86 -6.63 3.06
CA VAL A 29 -9.58 -6.91 1.81
C VAL A 29 -8.86 -8.00 1.03
N GLN A 30 -7.54 -7.90 0.85
CA GLN A 30 -6.72 -8.90 0.18
C GLN A 30 -6.86 -10.28 0.86
N SER A 31 -6.73 -10.32 2.20
CA SER A 31 -6.87 -11.56 2.97
C SER A 31 -8.26 -12.18 2.80
N ASN A 32 -9.31 -11.37 2.91
CA ASN A 32 -10.69 -11.82 2.75
C ASN A 32 -10.93 -12.37 1.33
N TRP A 33 -10.42 -11.67 0.29
CA TRP A 33 -10.53 -12.14 -1.09
C TRP A 33 -9.79 -13.45 -1.34
N ASN A 34 -8.61 -13.62 -0.76
CA ASN A 34 -7.79 -14.81 -0.96
C ASN A 34 -8.28 -16.02 -0.18
N THR A 35 -9.07 -15.82 0.88
CA THR A 35 -9.53 -16.90 1.78
C THR A 35 -11.01 -17.24 1.66
N HIS A 36 -11.84 -16.38 1.01
CA HIS A 36 -13.25 -16.68 0.86
C HIS A 36 -13.49 -17.80 -0.17
N TYR A 37 -14.60 -18.54 -0.01
CA TYR A 37 -14.97 -19.60 -0.93
C TYR A 37 -15.73 -19.05 -2.14
N ILE A 38 -15.15 -19.22 -3.33
CA ILE A 38 -15.79 -18.89 -4.60
C ILE A 38 -16.69 -20.05 -5.02
N ARG A 39 -17.96 -19.76 -5.26
CA ARG A 39 -18.92 -20.73 -5.78
C ARG A 39 -18.71 -20.98 -7.27
N LYS A 40 -19.03 -22.21 -7.71
CA LYS A 40 -19.03 -22.53 -9.14
C LYS A 40 -19.99 -21.60 -9.90
N SER A 41 -19.47 -20.94 -10.92
CA SER A 41 -20.28 -20.08 -11.77
C SER A 41 -20.77 -20.82 -13.02
N ARG A 42 -21.76 -20.25 -13.69
CA ARG A 42 -22.24 -20.74 -14.98
C ARG A 42 -21.21 -20.62 -16.11
N TYR A 43 -20.12 -19.89 -15.90
CA TYR A 43 -19.05 -19.65 -16.86
C TYR A 43 -17.88 -20.65 -16.71
N GLN A 44 -18.12 -21.83 -16.15
CA GLN A 44 -17.12 -22.90 -15.95
C GLN A 44 -15.92 -22.51 -15.07
N THR A 45 -16.08 -21.52 -14.21
CA THR A 45 -15.04 -21.21 -13.23
C THR A 45 -14.98 -22.30 -12.16
N MET A 46 -13.77 -22.65 -11.73
CA MET A 46 -13.59 -23.60 -10.63
C MET A 46 -14.10 -22.98 -9.32
N ALA A 47 -14.80 -23.81 -8.54
CA ALA A 47 -15.16 -23.45 -7.17
C ALA A 47 -13.99 -23.72 -6.26
N GLY A 48 -13.76 -22.86 -5.26
CA GLY A 48 -12.70 -23.06 -4.30
C GLY A 48 -12.28 -21.79 -3.60
N ILE A 49 -11.25 -21.90 -2.79
CA ILE A 49 -10.63 -20.77 -2.11
C ILE A 49 -9.47 -20.27 -3.00
N PRO A 50 -9.42 -18.98 -3.38
CA PRO A 50 -8.40 -18.44 -4.30
C PRO A 50 -6.96 -18.83 -3.95
N SER A 51 -6.57 -18.69 -2.68
CA SER A 51 -5.23 -19.09 -2.24
C SER A 51 -4.95 -20.59 -2.47
N LYS A 52 -5.94 -21.47 -2.26
CA LYS A 52 -5.79 -22.91 -2.51
C LYS A 52 -5.72 -23.20 -4.01
N LEU A 53 -6.57 -22.55 -4.80
CA LEU A 53 -6.58 -22.69 -6.26
C LEU A 53 -5.23 -22.27 -6.87
N TYR A 54 -4.58 -21.28 -6.28
CA TYR A 54 -3.32 -20.74 -6.77
C TYR A 54 -2.10 -21.55 -6.29
N PHE A 55 -2.03 -21.88 -5.01
CA PHE A 55 -0.85 -22.53 -4.43
C PHE A 55 -0.90 -24.06 -4.45
N LEU A 56 -2.10 -24.66 -4.55
CA LEU A 56 -2.33 -26.10 -4.48
C LEU A 56 -3.29 -26.54 -5.58
N PRO A 57 -3.00 -26.25 -6.88
CA PRO A 57 -3.90 -26.55 -7.98
C PRO A 57 -4.21 -28.05 -8.08
N GLU A 58 -3.31 -28.94 -7.66
CA GLU A 58 -3.49 -30.39 -7.71
C GLU A 58 -4.60 -30.88 -6.77
N GLU A 59 -4.83 -30.22 -5.64
CA GLU A 59 -5.90 -30.57 -4.69
C GLU A 59 -7.30 -30.40 -5.29
N VAL A 60 -7.41 -29.55 -6.33
CA VAL A 60 -8.66 -29.30 -7.04
C VAL A 60 -8.72 -29.99 -8.41
N GLY A 61 -7.76 -30.89 -8.69
CA GLY A 61 -7.70 -31.64 -9.94
C GLY A 61 -7.22 -30.81 -11.14
N SER A 62 -6.48 -29.74 -10.89
CA SER A 62 -5.81 -28.92 -11.89
C SER A 62 -4.30 -29.23 -11.91
N GLU A 63 -3.62 -28.74 -12.94
CA GLU A 63 -2.17 -28.84 -13.06
C GLU A 63 -1.52 -27.51 -12.69
N ASP A 64 -0.30 -27.56 -12.15
CA ASP A 64 0.52 -26.38 -11.96
C ASP A 64 1.06 -25.91 -13.33
N TYR A 65 0.47 -24.84 -13.84
CA TYR A 65 0.88 -24.22 -15.11
C TYR A 65 2.09 -23.28 -14.97
N LYS A 66 2.76 -23.29 -13.83
CA LYS A 66 3.95 -22.49 -13.58
C LYS A 66 5.02 -22.83 -14.61
N LYS A 67 5.39 -21.86 -15.42
CA LYS A 67 6.51 -21.99 -16.36
C LYS A 67 7.81 -21.79 -15.61
N GLN A 68 8.78 -22.68 -15.88
CA GLN A 68 10.15 -22.42 -15.48
C GLN A 68 10.72 -21.31 -16.36
N PHE A 69 11.32 -20.33 -15.74
CA PHE A 69 12.02 -19.25 -16.41
C PHE A 69 13.52 -19.32 -16.07
N ASN A 70 14.33 -18.81 -17.00
CA ASN A 70 15.76 -18.73 -16.77
C ASN A 70 16.02 -17.61 -15.72
N PRO A 71 16.77 -17.89 -14.63
CA PRO A 71 17.11 -16.85 -13.65
C PRO A 71 17.90 -15.67 -14.23
N ALA A 72 18.51 -15.83 -15.40
CA ALA A 72 19.19 -14.74 -16.09
C ALA A 72 18.17 -13.72 -16.66
N ASP A 73 17.08 -14.22 -17.26
CA ASP A 73 16.03 -13.37 -17.85
C ASP A 73 15.31 -12.55 -16.76
N VAL A 74 15.15 -13.12 -15.56
CA VAL A 74 14.59 -12.39 -14.41
C VAL A 74 15.50 -11.26 -13.98
N ARG A 75 16.80 -11.52 -13.85
CA ARG A 75 17.78 -10.50 -13.47
C ARG A 75 17.89 -9.37 -14.51
N GLU A 76 17.77 -9.72 -15.78
CA GLU A 76 17.75 -8.74 -16.86
C GLU A 76 16.50 -7.85 -16.76
N ALA A 77 15.31 -8.44 -16.56
CA ALA A 77 14.07 -7.72 -16.36
C ALA A 77 14.11 -6.86 -15.09
N GLU A 78 14.63 -7.38 -13.97
CA GLU A 78 14.82 -6.61 -12.73
C GLU A 78 15.75 -5.42 -12.94
N HIS A 79 16.82 -5.61 -13.72
CA HIS A 79 17.76 -4.53 -14.06
C HIS A 79 17.10 -3.48 -14.95
N GLU A 80 16.29 -3.88 -15.94
CA GLU A 80 15.54 -2.94 -16.78
C GLU A 80 14.53 -2.12 -15.96
N VAL A 81 13.78 -2.77 -15.08
CA VAL A 81 12.83 -2.09 -14.19
C VAL A 81 13.57 -1.13 -13.24
N HIS A 82 14.69 -1.56 -12.67
CA HIS A 82 15.50 -0.71 -11.78
C HIS A 82 16.13 0.47 -12.51
N SER A 83 16.62 0.26 -13.74
CA SER A 83 17.21 1.34 -14.53
C SER A 83 16.16 2.34 -15.05
N ALA A 84 14.95 1.87 -15.35
CA ALA A 84 13.82 2.75 -15.70
C ALA A 84 13.30 3.53 -14.49
N ALA A 85 13.33 2.92 -13.30
CA ALA A 85 12.90 3.56 -12.05
C ALA A 85 13.92 4.59 -11.53
N THR A 86 15.21 4.46 -11.83
CA THR A 86 16.25 5.39 -11.38
C THR A 86 16.20 6.76 -12.07
N ASP A 87 15.50 6.89 -13.19
CA ASP A 87 15.40 8.18 -13.90
C ASP A 87 14.25 9.08 -13.37
N ASP A 88 13.26 8.51 -12.64
CA ASP A 88 12.07 9.26 -12.19
C ASP A 88 11.75 9.09 -10.68
N SER A 89 12.29 8.09 -9.98
CA SER A 89 11.85 7.71 -8.63
C SER A 89 12.81 8.07 -7.48
N ASN A 90 14.04 8.52 -7.77
CA ASN A 90 14.99 8.86 -6.70
C ASN A 90 14.61 10.12 -5.93
N ASP A 91 13.82 11.02 -6.52
CA ASP A 91 13.37 12.24 -5.84
C ASP A 91 12.13 11.95 -4.97
N GLU A 92 11.20 11.11 -5.42
CA GLU A 92 9.96 10.82 -4.67
C GLU A 92 10.18 9.95 -3.43
N GLU A 93 11.04 8.91 -3.49
CA GLU A 93 11.33 8.06 -2.31
C GLU A 93 12.11 8.80 -1.22
N ASN A 94 13.02 9.69 -1.61
CA ASN A 94 13.75 10.53 -0.66
C ASN A 94 12.88 11.63 -0.05
N GLU A 95 11.99 12.24 -0.83
CA GLU A 95 11.06 13.25 -0.32
C GLU A 95 10.08 12.61 0.67
N THR A 96 9.47 11.47 0.34
CA THR A 96 8.52 10.78 1.22
C THR A 96 9.15 10.36 2.56
N SER A 97 10.42 9.92 2.53
CA SER A 97 11.17 9.58 3.76
C SER A 97 11.46 10.82 4.61
N ASN A 98 11.74 11.95 3.97
CA ASN A 98 12.05 13.20 4.64
C ASN A 98 10.79 13.82 5.28
N ASP A 99 9.67 13.76 4.56
CA ASP A 99 8.37 14.24 5.04
C ASP A 99 7.88 13.42 6.24
N GLN A 100 8.06 12.11 6.21
CA GLN A 100 7.68 11.26 7.33
C GLN A 100 8.48 11.59 8.59
N GLN A 101 9.80 11.80 8.47
CA GLN A 101 10.63 12.22 9.58
C GLN A 101 10.24 13.60 10.11
N TYR A 102 9.91 14.54 9.24
CA TYR A 102 9.42 15.85 9.62
C TYR A 102 8.12 15.79 10.43
N PHE A 103 7.15 14.99 9.99
CA PHE A 103 5.89 14.81 10.72
C PHE A 103 6.08 14.10 12.05
N ASP A 104 6.93 13.07 12.12
CA ASP A 104 7.26 12.37 13.35
C ASP A 104 7.89 13.32 14.37
N TYR A 105 8.84 14.14 13.93
CA TYR A 105 9.45 15.19 14.75
C TYR A 105 8.42 16.22 15.23
N THR A 106 7.53 16.63 14.34
CA THR A 106 6.48 17.61 14.66
C THR A 106 5.53 17.08 15.71
N LEU A 107 5.07 15.82 15.58
CA LEU A 107 4.22 15.18 16.59
C LEU A 107 4.94 15.09 17.94
N GLN A 108 6.21 14.71 17.95
CA GLN A 108 7.02 14.64 19.17
C GLN A 108 7.17 16.01 19.83
N ALA A 109 7.44 17.06 19.05
CA ALA A 109 7.55 18.42 19.55
C ALA A 109 6.24 18.96 20.14
N LEU A 110 5.10 18.52 19.62
CA LEU A 110 3.76 18.85 20.12
C LEU A 110 3.29 17.96 21.27
N GLY A 111 4.06 16.92 21.63
CA GLY A 111 3.66 15.94 22.63
C GLY A 111 2.45 15.09 22.23
N ILE A 112 2.27 14.88 20.93
CA ILE A 112 1.16 14.10 20.38
C ILE A 112 1.69 12.69 20.03
N ASP A 113 1.05 11.66 20.59
CA ASP A 113 1.38 10.28 20.27
C ASP A 113 0.90 9.89 18.85
N HIS A 114 1.55 8.87 18.26
CA HIS A 114 1.11 8.32 16.99
C HIS A 114 -0.35 7.87 17.03
N PRO A 115 -1.15 8.24 16.01
CA PRO A 115 -2.58 8.04 16.05
C PRO A 115 -2.93 6.54 15.92
N THR A 116 -3.65 6.01 16.90
CA THR A 116 -4.12 4.63 16.93
C THR A 116 -5.60 4.47 16.58
N SER A 117 -6.39 5.54 16.70
CA SER A 117 -7.81 5.54 16.40
C SER A 117 -8.15 6.50 15.27
N TRP A 118 -9.26 6.25 14.58
CA TRP A 118 -9.75 7.11 13.51
C TRP A 118 -9.92 8.58 13.94
N ARG A 119 -10.50 8.82 15.13
CA ARG A 119 -10.67 10.16 15.66
C ARG A 119 -9.36 10.86 15.96
N HIS A 120 -8.37 10.11 16.47
CA HIS A 120 -7.04 10.64 16.74
C HIS A 120 -6.32 11.00 15.44
N ARG A 121 -6.50 10.20 14.37
CA ARG A 121 -5.94 10.50 13.04
C ARG A 121 -6.50 11.79 12.46
N LEU A 122 -7.81 11.99 12.58
CA LEU A 122 -8.46 13.24 12.16
C LEU A 122 -7.92 14.44 12.93
N TYR A 123 -7.72 14.29 14.24
CA TYR A 123 -7.12 15.33 15.08
C TYR A 123 -5.68 15.64 14.63
N VAL A 124 -4.83 14.64 14.40
CA VAL A 124 -3.47 14.81 13.91
C VAL A 124 -3.46 15.52 12.55
N PHE A 125 -4.29 15.07 11.62
CA PHE A 125 -4.45 15.70 10.31
C PHE A 125 -4.79 17.19 10.42
N GLN A 126 -5.81 17.53 11.20
CA GLN A 126 -6.24 18.93 11.39
C GLN A 126 -5.14 19.77 12.03
N THR A 127 -4.40 19.19 12.96
CA THR A 127 -3.26 19.85 13.61
C THR A 127 -2.14 20.13 12.60
N LEU A 128 -1.71 19.11 11.86
CA LEU A 128 -0.65 19.26 10.85
C LEU A 128 -1.05 20.26 9.75
N LEU A 129 -2.30 20.18 9.28
CA LEU A 129 -2.81 21.11 8.27
C LEU A 129 -2.79 22.57 8.76
N SER A 130 -3.04 22.80 10.04
CA SER A 130 -2.98 24.14 10.62
C SER A 130 -1.56 24.73 10.63
N PHE A 131 -0.53 23.91 10.67
CA PHE A 131 0.86 24.33 10.53
C PHE A 131 1.28 24.56 9.08
N ALA A 132 0.76 23.76 8.16
CA ALA A 132 1.06 23.88 6.73
C ALA A 132 0.46 25.14 6.11
N THR A 133 -0.58 25.73 6.71
CA THR A 133 -1.29 26.92 6.20
C THR A 133 -0.76 28.24 6.78
N GLN A 134 0.32 28.23 7.58
CA GLN A 134 0.95 29.44 8.11
C GLN A 134 2.15 29.87 7.28
#